data_7dd9bec6245706b75564e47a771d3086
#
_entry.id   7dd9bec6245706b75564e47a771d3086
#
_cell.length_a   1.000
_cell.length_b   1.000
_cell.length_c   1.000
_cell.angle_alpha   90.00
_cell.angle_beta   90.00
_cell.angle_gamma   90.00
#
_symmetry.space_group_name_H-M   'P 1'
#
loop_
_entity.id
_entity.type
_entity.pdbx_description
1 polymer ?
#
loop_
_entity_poly.entity_id
_entity_poly.type
_entity_poly.pdbx_seq_one_letter_code
_entity_poly.pdbx_strand_id
1 'polypeptide(L)'
;MSTDSRENQINYVEFPAPSAQAFASVKRFYKEAFGWSFQDWGEEYSDTKDSGTASGFSADPAHRPAGPLVVLFATDLEAARERVIKAGGKISKEIVSFPGGRRFQYVDPAGNQLGVWSDK
;
A
#
# COMPACT_ATOMS: atom_id res chain seq x y z
N MET A 1 7.92 2.04 3.36
CA MET A 1 7.77 0.64 2.94
C MET A 1 9.03 -0.15 3.23
N SER A 2 9.01 -1.46 3.07
CA SER A 2 10.11 -2.33 3.46
C SER A 2 11.40 -2.06 2.69
N THR A 3 12.57 -2.16 3.38
CA THR A 3 13.88 -2.09 2.73
C THR A 3 14.28 -3.42 2.08
N ASP A 4 13.56 -4.51 2.38
CA ASP A 4 13.83 -5.85 1.84
C ASP A 4 13.00 -6.13 0.60
N SER A 5 12.86 -5.11 -0.25
CA SER A 5 12.04 -5.20 -1.46
C SER A 5 12.69 -6.07 -2.52
N ARG A 6 11.93 -7.03 -3.03
CA ARG A 6 12.37 -7.91 -4.10
C ARG A 6 11.49 -7.72 -5.32
N GLU A 7 12.13 -7.81 -6.49
CA GLU A 7 11.49 -7.57 -7.77
C GLU A 7 10.30 -8.48 -7.98
N ASN A 8 9.16 -7.90 -8.36
CA ASN A 8 7.92 -8.61 -8.71
C ASN A 8 7.30 -9.41 -7.57
N GLN A 9 7.65 -9.08 -6.32
CA GLN A 9 7.11 -9.80 -5.16
C GLN A 9 6.22 -8.90 -4.33
N ILE A 10 5.22 -9.51 -3.69
CA ILE A 10 4.39 -8.85 -2.68
C ILE A 10 5.29 -8.51 -1.50
N ASN A 11 5.29 -7.23 -1.08
CA ASN A 11 6.09 -6.83 0.06
C ASN A 11 5.39 -5.86 1.01
N TYR A 12 4.12 -5.53 0.77
CA TYR A 12 3.42 -4.56 1.61
C TYR A 12 1.93 -4.77 1.54
N VAL A 13 1.22 -4.48 2.64
CA VAL A 13 -0.24 -4.44 2.66
C VAL A 13 -0.67 -3.09 3.21
N GLU A 14 -1.49 -2.36 2.48
CA GLU A 14 -2.00 -1.06 2.89
C GLU A 14 -3.48 -1.15 3.22
N PHE A 15 -3.87 -0.63 4.38
CA PHE A 15 -5.25 -0.60 4.84
C PHE A 15 -5.76 0.84 4.84
N PRO A 16 -7.03 1.07 4.49
CA PRO A 16 -7.62 2.39 4.59
C PRO A 16 -8.15 2.67 5.98
N ALA A 17 -8.17 3.96 6.34
CA ALA A 17 -8.95 4.46 7.46
C ALA A 17 -9.77 5.62 6.91
N PRO A 18 -11.12 5.58 6.97
CA PRO A 18 -11.95 6.55 6.25
C PRO A 18 -11.99 7.95 6.86
N SER A 19 -11.39 8.15 8.05
CA SER A 19 -11.37 9.44 8.72
C SER A 19 -10.22 9.49 9.73
N ALA A 20 -9.90 10.68 10.22
CA ALA A 20 -8.91 10.85 11.29
C ALA A 20 -9.32 10.09 12.55
N GLN A 21 -10.63 10.07 12.87
CA GLN A 21 -11.14 9.34 14.01
C GLN A 21 -10.96 7.84 13.83
N ALA A 22 -11.29 7.30 12.65
CA ALA A 22 -11.09 5.89 12.35
C ALA A 22 -9.61 5.52 12.37
N PHE A 23 -8.74 6.42 11.92
CA PHE A 23 -7.29 6.22 11.94
C PHE A 23 -6.78 6.04 13.38
N ALA A 24 -7.20 6.90 14.29
CA ALA A 24 -6.85 6.76 15.70
C ALA A 24 -7.43 5.48 16.30
N SER A 25 -8.66 5.14 15.95
CA SER A 25 -9.36 3.97 16.47
C SER A 25 -8.72 2.65 16.04
N VAL A 26 -8.30 2.53 14.78
CA VAL A 26 -7.66 1.28 14.31
C VAL A 26 -6.30 1.07 14.95
N LYS A 27 -5.54 2.14 15.15
CA LYS A 27 -4.24 2.02 15.83
C LYS A 27 -4.42 1.50 17.26
N ARG A 28 -5.39 2.06 17.98
CA ARG A 28 -5.70 1.60 19.35
C ARG A 28 -6.20 0.15 19.34
N PHE A 29 -7.07 -0.19 18.40
CA PHE A 29 -7.63 -1.54 18.30
C PHE A 29 -6.53 -2.58 18.14
N TYR A 30 -5.62 -2.39 17.18
CA TYR A 30 -4.58 -3.39 16.92
C TYR A 30 -3.52 -3.44 18.03
N LYS A 31 -3.30 -2.33 18.71
CA LYS A 31 -2.44 -2.32 19.89
C LYS A 31 -3.04 -3.15 21.02
N GLU A 32 -4.31 -2.93 21.32
CA GLU A 32 -5.00 -3.61 22.42
C GLU A 32 -5.24 -5.08 22.11
N ALA A 33 -5.68 -5.40 20.90
CA ALA A 33 -6.06 -6.76 20.53
C ALA A 33 -4.86 -7.65 20.24
N PHE A 34 -3.82 -7.13 19.60
CA PHE A 34 -2.71 -7.95 19.09
C PHE A 34 -1.33 -7.45 19.49
N GLY A 35 -1.23 -6.38 20.22
CA GLY A 35 0.06 -5.86 20.69
C GLY A 35 0.91 -5.17 19.63
N TRP A 36 0.32 -4.78 18.50
CA TRP A 36 1.06 -4.04 17.47
C TRP A 36 1.42 -2.66 17.97
N SER A 37 2.53 -2.13 17.51
CA SER A 37 2.87 -0.71 17.66
C SER A 37 2.89 -0.06 16.29
N PHE A 38 3.03 1.27 16.27
CA PHE A 38 2.89 2.06 15.05
C PHE A 38 3.96 3.12 14.96
N GLN A 39 4.39 3.41 13.73
CA GLN A 39 5.26 4.53 13.42
C GLN A 39 4.48 5.50 12.55
N ASP A 40 4.11 6.65 13.12
CA ASP A 40 3.37 7.68 12.38
C ASP A 40 4.28 8.45 11.44
N TRP A 41 3.76 8.70 10.24
CA TRP A 41 4.39 9.52 9.22
C TRP A 41 3.42 10.64 8.86
N GLY A 42 3.36 11.67 9.71
CA GLY A 42 2.35 12.73 9.60
C GLY A 42 1.02 12.30 10.21
N GLU A 43 -0.04 13.00 9.83
CA GLU A 43 -1.35 12.84 10.46
C GLU A 43 -2.25 11.80 9.76
N GLU A 44 -1.83 11.32 8.59
CA GLU A 44 -2.69 10.50 7.74
C GLU A 44 -2.06 9.18 7.33
N TYR A 45 -0.86 8.84 7.85
CA TYR A 45 -0.22 7.58 7.51
C TYR A 45 0.56 7.02 8.71
N SER A 46 0.47 5.71 8.88
CA SER A 46 1.22 5.02 9.94
C SER A 46 1.62 3.63 9.47
N ASP A 47 2.91 3.29 9.65
CA ASP A 47 3.39 1.93 9.44
C ASP A 47 3.12 1.10 10.69
N THR A 48 2.77 -0.18 10.48
CA THR A 48 2.66 -1.12 11.58
C THR A 48 4.03 -1.66 11.98
N LYS A 49 4.16 -2.00 13.25
CA LYS A 49 5.31 -2.74 13.79
C LYS A 49 4.81 -3.98 14.50
N ASP A 50 5.55 -5.06 14.38
CA ASP A 50 5.23 -6.36 15.00
C ASP A 50 3.97 -7.02 14.44
N SER A 51 3.53 -6.61 13.25
CA SER A 51 2.41 -7.26 12.57
C SER A 51 2.83 -8.51 11.79
N GLY A 52 4.14 -8.72 11.65
CA GLY A 52 4.69 -9.87 10.92
C GLY A 52 4.93 -9.62 9.43
N THR A 53 4.24 -8.64 8.85
CA THR A 53 4.36 -8.28 7.43
C THR A 53 4.43 -6.76 7.33
N ALA A 54 5.26 -6.25 6.44
CA ALA A 54 5.31 -4.81 6.19
C ALA A 54 3.91 -4.34 5.79
N SER A 55 3.37 -3.37 6.51
CA SER A 55 2.00 -2.91 6.32
C SER A 55 1.80 -1.53 6.91
N GLY A 56 0.71 -0.89 6.55
CA GLY A 56 0.40 0.44 7.05
C GLY A 56 -1.06 0.80 6.86
N PHE A 57 -1.45 1.91 7.50
CA PHE A 57 -2.79 2.46 7.41
C PHE A 57 -2.73 3.86 6.82
N SER A 58 -3.60 4.14 5.86
CA SER A 58 -3.71 5.46 5.23
C SER A 58 -5.08 6.05 5.49
N ALA A 59 -5.12 7.26 6.03
CA ALA A 59 -6.34 8.06 6.16
C ALA A 59 -6.38 9.18 5.12
N ASP A 60 -5.40 9.25 4.22
CA ASP A 60 -5.32 10.28 3.19
C ASP A 60 -6.44 10.09 2.16
N PRO A 61 -7.41 11.01 2.09
CA PRO A 61 -8.54 10.85 1.17
C PRO A 61 -8.13 10.82 -0.30
N ALA A 62 -6.96 11.36 -0.65
CA ALA A 62 -6.48 11.35 -2.03
C ALA A 62 -5.84 10.01 -2.43
N HIS A 63 -5.29 9.26 -1.49
CA HIS A 63 -4.46 8.09 -1.80
C HIS A 63 -4.88 6.81 -1.09
N ARG A 64 -5.77 6.87 -0.09
CA ARG A 64 -6.16 5.65 0.63
C ARG A 64 -6.90 4.69 -0.29
N PRO A 65 -6.66 3.37 -0.16
CA PRO A 65 -7.39 2.39 -0.95
C PRO A 65 -8.85 2.23 -0.47
N ALA A 66 -9.68 1.58 -1.28
CA ALA A 66 -11.07 1.30 -0.91
C ALA A 66 -11.18 0.17 0.13
N GLY A 67 -10.19 -0.71 0.18
CA GLY A 67 -10.09 -1.82 1.13
C GLY A 67 -8.63 -2.23 1.24
N PRO A 68 -8.32 -3.34 1.92
CA PRO A 68 -6.94 -3.81 2.01
C PRO A 68 -6.32 -3.96 0.62
N LEU A 69 -5.16 -3.37 0.43
CA LEU A 69 -4.46 -3.35 -0.84
C LEU A 69 -3.12 -4.07 -0.70
N VAL A 70 -2.96 -5.15 -1.46
CA VAL A 70 -1.70 -5.88 -1.55
C VAL A 70 -0.82 -5.16 -2.56
N VAL A 71 0.45 -4.91 -2.20
CA VAL A 71 1.36 -4.10 -3.00
C VAL A 71 2.61 -4.88 -3.33
N LEU A 72 2.96 -4.91 -4.62
CA LEU A 72 4.18 -5.53 -5.13
C LEU A 72 5.27 -4.47 -5.30
N PHE A 73 6.51 -4.91 -5.36
CA PHE A 73 7.63 -4.04 -5.66
C PHE A 73 8.14 -4.27 -7.08
N ALA A 74 8.50 -3.20 -7.78
CA ALA A 74 9.18 -3.26 -9.07
C ALA A 74 10.18 -2.12 -9.17
N THR A 75 11.41 -2.43 -9.59
CA THR A 75 12.45 -1.41 -9.73
C THR A 75 12.12 -0.40 -10.82
N ASP A 76 11.60 -0.88 -11.96
CA ASP A 76 11.19 -0.03 -13.08
C ASP A 76 9.66 -0.01 -13.13
N LEU A 77 9.08 1.04 -12.58
CA LEU A 77 7.63 1.13 -12.43
C LEU A 77 6.90 1.25 -13.77
N GLU A 78 7.47 2.01 -14.70
CA GLU A 78 6.89 2.16 -16.05
C GLU A 78 6.88 0.83 -16.79
N ALA A 79 7.96 0.07 -16.70
CA ALA A 79 8.03 -1.25 -17.33
C ALA A 79 7.02 -2.21 -16.72
N ALA A 80 6.85 -2.17 -15.39
CA ALA A 80 5.86 -3.00 -14.70
C ALA A 80 4.45 -2.66 -15.18
N ARG A 81 4.14 -1.36 -15.32
CA ARG A 81 2.85 -0.91 -15.82
C ARG A 81 2.57 -1.47 -17.21
N GLU A 82 3.55 -1.41 -18.11
CA GLU A 82 3.40 -1.96 -19.45
C GLU A 82 3.18 -3.49 -19.44
N ARG A 83 3.88 -4.21 -18.57
CA ARG A 83 3.68 -5.65 -18.44
C ARG A 83 2.28 -5.99 -17.94
N VAL A 84 1.73 -5.21 -17.02
CA VAL A 84 0.37 -5.41 -16.52
C VAL A 84 -0.64 -5.25 -17.66
N ILE A 85 -0.54 -4.20 -18.44
CA ILE A 85 -1.43 -3.96 -19.58
C ILE A 85 -1.31 -5.08 -20.60
N LYS A 86 -0.09 -5.43 -20.97
CA LYS A 86 0.17 -6.46 -21.99
C LYS A 86 -0.36 -7.82 -21.54
N ALA A 87 -0.33 -8.11 -20.26
CA ALA A 87 -0.79 -9.39 -19.71
C ALA A 87 -2.31 -9.42 -19.46
N GLY A 88 -3.03 -8.35 -19.73
CA GLY A 88 -4.49 -8.31 -19.62
C GLY A 88 -5.04 -7.61 -18.39
N GLY A 89 -4.19 -7.00 -17.57
CA GLY A 89 -4.62 -6.19 -16.43
C GLY A 89 -5.08 -4.81 -16.89
N LYS A 90 -5.81 -4.13 -16.00
CA LYS A 90 -6.30 -2.77 -16.25
C LYS A 90 -5.72 -1.83 -15.21
N ILE A 91 -5.23 -0.68 -15.63
CA ILE A 91 -4.72 0.32 -14.70
C ILE A 91 -5.92 1.04 -14.07
N SER A 92 -6.06 0.91 -12.75
CA SER A 92 -7.14 1.56 -12.00
C SER A 92 -6.73 2.90 -11.42
N LYS A 93 -5.44 3.08 -11.12
CA LYS A 93 -4.87 4.37 -10.73
C LYS A 93 -3.51 4.53 -11.37
N GLU A 94 -3.32 5.66 -12.06
CA GLU A 94 -2.06 5.96 -12.75
C GLU A 94 -0.94 6.23 -11.75
N ILE A 95 0.30 6.24 -12.26
CA ILE A 95 1.48 6.45 -11.45
C ILE A 95 1.38 7.79 -10.72
N VAL A 96 1.56 7.75 -9.39
CA VAL A 96 1.64 8.93 -8.54
C VAL A 96 2.86 8.84 -7.65
N SER A 97 3.37 10.00 -7.24
CA SER A 97 4.51 10.09 -6.32
C SER A 97 4.02 10.16 -4.88
N PHE A 98 4.82 9.61 -3.97
CA PHE A 98 4.63 9.76 -2.53
C PHE A 98 6.01 9.86 -1.88
N PRO A 99 6.10 10.28 -0.60
CA PRO A 99 7.39 10.26 0.09
C PRO A 99 7.95 8.84 0.16
N GLY A 100 9.07 8.60 -0.53
CA GLY A 100 9.70 7.29 -0.60
C GLY A 100 9.64 6.63 -1.97
N GLY A 101 8.87 7.16 -2.92
CA GLY A 101 8.82 6.59 -4.26
C GLY A 101 7.59 6.94 -5.07
N ARG A 102 7.20 6.01 -5.93
CA ARG A 102 6.03 6.14 -6.79
C ARG A 102 5.26 4.83 -6.80
N ARG A 103 3.98 4.90 -7.16
CA ARG A 103 3.14 3.69 -7.27
C ARG A 103 2.03 3.87 -8.29
N PHE A 104 1.48 2.74 -8.75
CA PHE A 104 0.24 2.71 -9.51
C PHE A 104 -0.62 1.55 -8.98
N GLN A 105 -1.87 1.48 -9.41
CA GLN A 105 -2.77 0.39 -9.05
C GLN A 105 -3.37 -0.22 -10.30
N TYR A 106 -3.67 -1.50 -10.23
CA TYR A 106 -4.25 -2.24 -11.35
C TYR A 106 -5.31 -3.22 -10.85
N VAL A 107 -6.12 -3.68 -11.79
CA VAL A 107 -7.10 -4.75 -11.57
C VAL A 107 -6.66 -5.94 -12.41
N ASP A 108 -6.54 -7.10 -11.77
CA ASP A 108 -6.14 -8.32 -12.46
C ASP A 108 -7.35 -8.94 -13.20
N PRO A 109 -7.14 -10.00 -14.00
CA PRO A 109 -8.25 -10.62 -14.76
C PRO A 109 -9.38 -11.20 -13.90
N ALA A 110 -9.14 -11.45 -12.61
CA ALA A 110 -10.18 -11.93 -11.69
C ALA A 110 -10.91 -10.81 -10.97
N GLY A 111 -10.51 -9.55 -11.20
CA GLY A 111 -11.13 -8.41 -10.54
C GLY A 111 -10.45 -7.97 -9.26
N ASN A 112 -9.31 -8.56 -8.91
CA ASN A 112 -8.57 -8.15 -7.72
C ASN A 112 -7.80 -6.85 -7.99
N GLN A 113 -7.90 -5.90 -7.05
CA GLN A 113 -7.15 -4.66 -7.13
C GLN A 113 -5.87 -4.77 -6.30
N LEU A 114 -4.74 -4.52 -6.93
CA LEU A 114 -3.43 -4.52 -6.28
C LEU A 114 -2.67 -3.25 -6.64
N GLY A 115 -1.57 -3.01 -5.93
CA GLY A 115 -0.67 -1.91 -6.24
C GLY A 115 0.72 -2.42 -6.60
N VAL A 116 1.48 -1.57 -7.26
CA VAL A 116 2.90 -1.77 -7.50
C VAL A 116 3.61 -0.48 -7.12
N TRP A 117 4.71 -0.60 -6.36
CA TRP A 117 5.49 0.56 -5.98
C TRP A 117 6.94 0.40 -6.36
N SER A 118 7.63 1.51 -6.45
CA SER A 118 9.08 1.58 -6.68
C SER A 118 9.64 2.69 -5.82
N ASP A 119 10.87 2.53 -5.39
CA ASP A 119 11.60 3.57 -4.66
C ASP A 119 12.30 4.58 -5.59
N LYS A 120 12.02 4.47 -6.91
CA LYS A 120 12.66 5.34 -7.93
C LYS A 120 11.67 6.17 -8.70
#